data_64723093f0e8889f39a30a27c07fac2e
#
_entry.id   64723093f0e8889f39a30a27c07fac2e
#
_cell.length_a   1.000
_cell.length_b   1.000
_cell.length_c   1.000
_cell.angle_alpha   90.00
_cell.angle_beta   90.00
_cell.angle_gamma   90.00
#
_symmetry.space_group_name_H-M   'P 1'
#
loop_
_entity.id
_entity.type
_entity.pdbx_description
1 polymer ?
#
loop_
_entity_poly.entity_id
_entity_poly.type
_entity_poly.pdbx_seq_one_letter_code
_entity_poly.pdbx_strand_id
1 'polypeptide(L)'
;YAMNDYKKYRMSKSQPGERTNTSAFSKYKNCGKLPKLVLTDNPKKVYVEKADKKCKPAFYKIMMFVSTCKPTNTLCHGDFHFYKQHSKTEYKIKRGDTHESIAKFFKVPVARIKRAAKVLLPGKVITFKAEFFSHKRGWATGPLMTGATGKLIKDPRTTSRKYPGMNYNKYCGSFCIKNGGVKVGHTHPKVRK
;
A
#
# COMPACT_ATOMS: atom_id res chain seq x y z
N TYR A 1 -4.80 -3.17 5.01
CA TYR A 1 -3.34 -3.04 5.08
C TYR A 1 -2.88 -1.57 4.95
N ALA A 2 -3.17 -0.90 3.84
CA ALA A 2 -2.67 0.47 3.59
C ALA A 2 -3.13 1.50 4.65
N MET A 3 -4.26 1.27 5.28
CA MET A 3 -4.85 2.12 6.32
C MET A 3 -4.49 1.67 7.75
N ASN A 4 -3.60 0.70 7.93
CA ASN A 4 -3.26 0.12 9.24
C ASN A 4 -4.47 -0.45 10.02
N ASP A 5 -5.55 -0.77 9.35
CA ASP A 5 -6.65 -1.52 9.94
C ASP A 5 -6.43 -3.01 9.65
N TYR A 6 -6.03 -3.75 10.65
CA TYR A 6 -5.67 -5.18 10.57
C TYR A 6 -6.76 -6.10 11.12
N LYS A 7 -7.96 -5.59 11.35
CA LYS A 7 -9.06 -6.42 11.80
C LYS A 7 -9.30 -7.54 10.79
N LYS A 8 -9.29 -8.77 11.28
CA LYS A 8 -9.58 -9.96 10.47
C LYS A 8 -11.10 -10.01 10.22
N TYR A 9 -11.51 -9.53 9.07
CA TYR A 9 -12.87 -9.76 8.60
C TYR A 9 -12.86 -11.01 7.73
N ARG A 10 -13.59 -12.03 8.13
CA ARG A 10 -13.75 -13.24 7.32
C ARG A 10 -14.39 -12.84 5.98
N MET A 11 -13.71 -13.18 4.88
CA MET A 11 -14.21 -13.13 3.51
C MET A 11 -14.63 -11.75 2.96
N SER A 12 -14.26 -10.63 3.58
CA SER A 12 -14.55 -9.31 3.01
C SER A 12 -13.30 -8.48 2.73
N LYS A 13 -13.31 -7.82 1.60
CA LYS A 13 -12.30 -6.85 1.18
C LYS A 13 -12.88 -5.46 1.45
N SER A 14 -12.33 -4.74 2.41
CA SER A 14 -12.73 -3.35 2.70
C SER A 14 -12.63 -2.47 1.47
N GLN A 15 -13.64 -1.67 1.23
CA GLN A 15 -13.77 -0.78 0.09
C GLN A 15 -13.85 0.68 0.54
N PRO A 16 -13.33 1.65 -0.23
CA PRO A 16 -13.57 3.06 0.03
C PRO A 16 -15.07 3.38 0.03
N GLY A 17 -15.54 4.14 1.01
CA GLY A 17 -16.94 4.50 1.18
C GLY A 17 -17.79 3.53 2.01
N GLU A 18 -17.27 2.35 2.33
CA GLU A 18 -18.03 1.34 3.10
C GLU A 18 -18.32 1.77 4.53
N ARG A 19 -17.40 2.52 5.13
CA ARG A 19 -17.59 2.98 6.50
C ARG A 19 -18.76 3.96 6.64
N THR A 20 -18.97 4.79 5.63
CA THR A 20 -20.05 5.78 5.60
C THR A 20 -21.29 5.30 4.86
N ASN A 21 -21.31 4.02 4.46
CA ASN A 21 -22.38 3.41 3.69
C ASN A 21 -22.69 4.13 2.37
N THR A 22 -21.66 4.76 1.79
CA THR A 22 -21.76 5.52 0.53
C THR A 22 -21.21 4.76 -0.67
N SER A 23 -20.75 3.51 -0.47
CA SER A 23 -20.15 2.72 -1.53
C SER A 23 -21.19 2.00 -2.37
N ALA A 24 -21.60 2.59 -3.46
CA ALA A 24 -22.08 1.82 -4.61
C ALA A 24 -20.86 1.32 -5.38
N PHE A 25 -20.12 0.40 -4.79
CA PHE A 25 -18.76 0.02 -5.19
C PHE A 25 -18.62 -0.41 -6.65
N SER A 26 -19.61 -1.11 -7.20
CA SER A 26 -19.59 -1.57 -8.59
C SER A 26 -19.55 -0.43 -9.63
N LYS A 27 -20.10 0.75 -9.29
CA LYS A 27 -20.21 1.90 -10.20
C LYS A 27 -19.04 2.88 -10.15
N TYR A 28 -18.09 2.78 -9.19
CA TYR A 28 -17.19 3.90 -8.87
C TYR A 28 -15.70 3.60 -8.83
N LYS A 29 -15.26 2.51 -9.49
CA LYS A 29 -13.83 2.19 -9.58
C LYS A 29 -13.06 3.14 -10.52
N ASN A 30 -13.16 4.44 -10.27
CA ASN A 30 -12.49 5.46 -11.06
C ASN A 30 -11.89 6.56 -10.17
N CYS A 31 -10.93 7.31 -10.72
CA CYS A 31 -10.24 8.38 -10.01
C CYS A 31 -11.14 9.58 -9.66
N GLY A 32 -12.29 9.74 -10.28
CA GLY A 32 -13.21 10.86 -9.97
C GLY A 32 -13.95 10.67 -8.65
N LYS A 33 -14.24 9.44 -8.26
CA LYS A 33 -15.10 9.11 -7.12
C LYS A 33 -14.36 8.42 -5.97
N LEU A 34 -13.49 7.44 -6.24
CA LEU A 34 -12.79 6.70 -5.19
C LEU A 34 -11.97 7.57 -4.22
N PRO A 35 -11.22 8.61 -4.67
CA PRO A 35 -10.52 9.50 -3.75
C PRO A 35 -11.44 10.21 -2.77
N LYS A 36 -12.62 10.63 -3.20
CA LYS A 36 -13.61 11.27 -2.33
C LYS A 36 -14.11 10.31 -1.25
N LEU A 37 -14.38 9.06 -1.60
CA LEU A 37 -14.81 8.03 -0.66
C LEU A 37 -13.75 7.73 0.41
N VAL A 38 -12.46 7.72 0.03
CA VAL A 38 -11.34 7.57 0.98
C VAL A 38 -11.35 8.69 2.04
N LEU A 39 -11.61 9.93 1.62
CA LEU A 39 -11.67 11.09 2.52
C LEU A 39 -12.90 11.03 3.42
N THR A 40 -14.07 10.69 2.85
CA THR A 40 -15.34 10.63 3.58
C THR A 40 -15.33 9.58 4.68
N ASP A 41 -14.68 8.44 4.47
CA ASP A 41 -14.60 7.38 5.47
C ASP A 41 -13.87 7.79 6.75
N ASN A 42 -12.92 8.71 6.66
CA ASN A 42 -12.09 9.12 7.78
C ASN A 42 -11.82 10.63 7.79
N PRO A 43 -12.85 11.46 7.96
CA PRO A 43 -12.69 12.91 8.03
C PRO A 43 -11.72 13.27 9.17
N LYS A 44 -10.91 14.32 8.98
CA LYS A 44 -9.85 14.77 9.92
C LYS A 44 -8.68 13.82 10.12
N LYS A 45 -8.74 12.57 9.63
CA LYS A 45 -7.67 11.56 9.74
C LYS A 45 -7.00 11.23 8.41
N VAL A 46 -7.57 11.70 7.31
CA VAL A 46 -7.07 11.55 5.95
C VAL A 46 -7.18 12.89 5.24
N TYR A 47 -6.11 13.27 4.54
CA TYR A 47 -6.14 14.45 3.66
C TYR A 47 -5.35 14.18 2.38
N VAL A 48 -5.67 14.92 1.32
CA VAL A 48 -4.93 14.85 0.05
C VAL A 48 -3.63 15.60 0.17
N GLU A 49 -2.55 15.04 -0.37
CA GLU A 49 -1.26 15.71 -0.47
C GLU A 49 -0.59 15.37 -1.82
N LYS A 50 0.25 16.25 -2.32
CA LYS A 50 1.05 15.99 -3.52
C LYS A 50 1.97 14.79 -3.29
N ALA A 51 2.23 14.03 -4.36
CA ALA A 51 2.99 12.78 -4.28
C ALA A 51 4.40 12.97 -3.69
N ASP A 52 5.06 14.05 -4.05
CA ASP A 52 6.42 14.43 -3.65
C ASP A 52 6.50 15.22 -2.33
N LYS A 53 5.41 15.79 -1.85
CA LYS A 53 5.37 16.48 -0.56
C LYS A 53 5.29 15.48 0.60
N LYS A 54 6.02 15.76 1.67
CA LYS A 54 5.94 14.95 2.90
C LYS A 54 4.62 15.18 3.62
N CYS A 55 4.10 14.14 4.25
CA CYS A 55 2.97 14.28 5.17
C CYS A 55 3.38 15.02 6.45
N LYS A 56 2.42 15.65 7.11
CA LYS A 56 2.61 16.24 8.46
C LYS A 56 3.09 15.16 9.45
N PRO A 57 3.75 15.56 10.55
CA PRO A 57 4.07 14.62 11.64
C PRO A 57 2.85 13.79 12.05
N ALA A 58 3.08 12.56 12.47
CA ALA A 58 2.06 11.56 12.82
C ALA A 58 1.18 11.07 11.65
N PHE A 59 1.53 11.41 10.41
CA PHE A 59 0.87 10.88 9.21
C PHE A 59 1.88 10.16 8.31
N TYR A 60 1.41 9.15 7.58
CA TYR A 60 2.17 8.48 6.52
C TYR A 60 1.43 8.58 5.18
N LYS A 61 2.17 8.45 4.10
CA LYS A 61 1.62 8.55 2.75
C LYS A 61 1.10 7.22 2.23
N ILE A 62 -0.03 7.29 1.54
CA ILE A 62 -0.46 6.24 0.62
C ILE A 62 -0.68 6.83 -0.77
N MET A 63 -0.51 6.00 -1.80
CA MET A 63 -0.81 6.34 -3.19
C MET A 63 -1.86 5.38 -3.73
N MET A 64 -2.84 5.92 -4.44
CA MET A 64 -3.96 5.18 -5.00
C MET A 64 -3.85 5.08 -6.51
N PHE A 65 -4.09 3.88 -7.01
CA PHE A 65 -4.17 3.58 -8.43
C PHE A 65 -5.44 2.79 -8.72
N VAL A 66 -5.92 2.89 -9.96
CA VAL A 66 -7.00 2.05 -10.47
C VAL A 66 -6.56 1.32 -11.73
N SER A 67 -7.11 0.15 -11.91
CA SER A 67 -7.12 -0.56 -13.18
C SER A 67 -8.38 -0.19 -13.92
N THR A 68 -8.22 0.50 -15.06
CA THR A 68 -9.35 0.88 -15.91
C THR A 68 -9.64 -0.23 -16.89
N CYS A 69 -10.90 -0.60 -17.02
CA CYS A 69 -11.36 -1.50 -18.06
C CYS A 69 -11.43 -0.79 -19.41
N LYS A 70 -11.15 -1.49 -20.50
CA LYS A 70 -11.52 -1.02 -21.82
C LYS A 70 -13.04 -1.01 -21.92
N PRO A 71 -13.67 0.00 -22.55
CA PRO A 71 -15.13 0.06 -22.70
C PRO A 71 -15.75 -1.19 -23.36
N THR A 72 -14.99 -1.84 -24.23
CA THR A 72 -15.38 -3.07 -24.94
C THR A 72 -15.30 -4.35 -24.11
N ASN A 73 -14.73 -4.30 -22.90
CA ASN A 73 -14.58 -5.49 -22.05
C ASN A 73 -15.64 -5.50 -20.94
N THR A 74 -16.79 -6.09 -21.22
CA THR A 74 -17.92 -6.22 -20.30
C THR A 74 -17.61 -7.09 -19.07
N LEU A 75 -16.61 -7.97 -19.15
CA LEU A 75 -16.18 -8.84 -18.03
C LEU A 75 -15.20 -8.15 -17.09
N CYS A 76 -14.67 -7.00 -17.46
CA CYS A 76 -13.75 -6.26 -16.62
C CYS A 76 -14.48 -5.38 -15.62
N HIS A 77 -14.39 -5.70 -14.35
CA HIS A 77 -15.01 -4.91 -13.28
C HIS A 77 -14.13 -3.78 -12.73
N GLY A 78 -12.94 -3.57 -13.29
CA GLY A 78 -11.93 -2.67 -12.73
C GLY A 78 -11.48 -3.09 -11.33
N ASP A 79 -10.45 -2.45 -10.81
CA ASP A 79 -10.00 -2.62 -9.42
C ASP A 79 -9.22 -1.39 -8.98
N PHE A 80 -9.01 -1.24 -7.67
CA PHE A 80 -8.15 -0.20 -7.12
C PHE A 80 -7.04 -0.83 -6.27
N HIS A 81 -5.95 -0.08 -6.11
CA HIS A 81 -4.78 -0.53 -5.39
C HIS A 81 -4.14 0.60 -4.61
N PHE A 82 -3.68 0.28 -3.39
CA PHE A 82 -2.97 1.22 -2.54
C PHE A 82 -1.53 0.78 -2.33
N TYR A 83 -0.64 1.77 -2.37
CA TYR A 83 0.75 1.67 -1.96
C TYR A 83 0.95 2.49 -0.69
N LYS A 84 1.59 1.91 0.32
CA LYS A 84 1.88 2.54 1.60
C LYS A 84 3.36 2.88 1.70
N GLN A 85 3.66 4.14 2.04
CA GLN A 85 5.02 4.61 2.27
C GLN A 85 5.54 4.13 3.63
N HIS A 86 6.82 3.78 3.66
CA HIS A 86 7.57 3.46 4.85
C HIS A 86 8.80 4.36 4.95
N SER A 87 9.19 4.75 6.17
CA SER A 87 10.42 5.49 6.48
C SER A 87 11.48 4.61 7.15
N LYS A 88 11.07 3.44 7.60
CA LYS A 88 11.93 2.39 8.15
C LYS A 88 11.40 1.03 7.79
N THR A 89 12.24 0.02 7.84
CA THR A 89 11.87 -1.37 7.60
C THR A 89 12.42 -2.29 8.67
N GLU A 90 11.73 -3.38 8.88
CA GLU A 90 12.24 -4.58 9.53
C GLU A 90 12.57 -5.58 8.43
N TYR A 91 13.80 -6.04 8.40
CA TYR A 91 14.30 -6.95 7.38
C TYR A 91 14.82 -8.22 8.03
N LYS A 92 14.24 -9.36 7.67
CA LYS A 92 14.73 -10.67 8.08
C LYS A 92 15.89 -11.08 7.19
N ILE A 93 17.08 -11.21 7.78
CA ILE A 93 18.31 -11.59 7.08
C ILE A 93 18.14 -12.98 6.47
N LYS A 94 18.50 -13.11 5.21
CA LYS A 94 18.48 -14.36 4.46
C LYS A 94 19.89 -14.97 4.41
N ARG A 95 19.96 -16.25 4.17
CA ARG A 95 21.24 -16.93 3.89
C ARG A 95 21.85 -16.31 2.62
N GLY A 96 23.14 -15.93 2.69
CA GLY A 96 23.86 -15.29 1.59
C GLY A 96 23.73 -13.76 1.52
N ASP A 97 22.96 -13.14 2.44
CA ASP A 97 22.93 -11.67 2.51
C ASP A 97 24.30 -11.12 2.97
N THR A 98 24.72 -10.02 2.32
CA THR A 98 25.81 -9.18 2.76
C THR A 98 25.32 -7.78 3.11
N HIS A 99 26.10 -6.98 3.83
CA HIS A 99 25.75 -5.58 4.11
C HIS A 99 25.52 -4.80 2.80
N GLU A 100 26.35 -5.10 1.80
CA GLU A 100 26.32 -4.48 0.46
C GLU A 100 25.06 -4.89 -0.30
N SER A 101 24.69 -6.19 -0.29
CA SER A 101 23.50 -6.69 -0.99
C SER A 101 22.21 -6.09 -0.41
N ILE A 102 22.09 -6.04 0.91
CA ILE A 102 20.94 -5.41 1.58
C ILE A 102 20.91 -3.91 1.29
N ALA A 103 22.05 -3.21 1.40
CA ALA A 103 22.15 -1.78 1.13
C ALA A 103 21.78 -1.46 -0.33
N LYS A 104 22.25 -2.24 -1.29
CA LYS A 104 21.92 -2.13 -2.72
C LYS A 104 20.43 -2.33 -2.95
N PHE A 105 19.83 -3.35 -2.36
CA PHE A 105 18.39 -3.62 -2.50
C PHE A 105 17.53 -2.46 -1.99
N PHE A 106 17.81 -1.95 -0.78
CA PHE A 106 17.07 -0.84 -0.19
C PHE A 106 17.50 0.54 -0.68
N LYS A 107 18.58 0.61 -1.50
CA LYS A 107 19.18 1.86 -1.99
C LYS A 107 19.51 2.82 -0.83
N VAL A 108 20.24 2.30 0.15
CA VAL A 108 20.74 3.04 1.33
C VAL A 108 22.25 2.86 1.46
N PRO A 109 22.96 3.76 2.16
CA PRO A 109 24.39 3.58 2.43
C PRO A 109 24.69 2.29 3.19
N VAL A 110 25.76 1.57 2.84
CA VAL A 110 26.18 0.32 3.51
C VAL A 110 26.39 0.54 5.00
N ALA A 111 26.99 1.69 5.38
CA ALA A 111 27.17 2.06 6.77
C ALA A 111 25.87 2.05 7.60
N ARG A 112 24.71 2.28 6.97
CA ARG A 112 23.41 2.21 7.66
C ARG A 112 23.06 0.78 8.04
N ILE A 113 23.36 -0.18 7.17
CA ILE A 113 23.13 -1.61 7.45
C ILE A 113 24.14 -2.11 8.49
N LYS A 114 25.43 -1.74 8.37
CA LYS A 114 26.47 -2.06 9.36
C LYS A 114 26.11 -1.53 10.76
N ARG A 115 25.50 -0.33 10.82
CA ARG A 115 25.01 0.24 12.10
C ARG A 115 23.82 -0.54 12.67
N ALA A 116 22.94 -1.07 11.82
CA ALA A 116 21.81 -1.87 12.27
C ALA A 116 22.22 -3.27 12.75
N ALA A 117 23.27 -3.84 12.15
CA ALA A 117 23.88 -5.09 12.60
C ALA A 117 25.34 -5.16 12.16
N LYS A 118 26.27 -5.32 13.10
CA LYS A 118 27.69 -5.54 12.80
C LYS A 118 27.91 -6.91 12.12
N VAL A 119 27.18 -7.93 12.57
CA VAL A 119 27.21 -9.28 12.02
C VAL A 119 25.82 -9.64 11.53
N LEU A 120 25.75 -10.18 10.31
CA LEU A 120 24.51 -10.64 9.70
C LEU A 120 24.29 -12.13 10.00
N LEU A 121 23.33 -12.44 10.83
CA LEU A 121 22.94 -13.82 11.16
C LEU A 121 21.62 -14.16 10.44
N PRO A 122 21.61 -15.17 9.56
CA PRO A 122 20.38 -15.59 8.88
C PRO A 122 19.24 -15.86 9.86
N GLY A 123 18.04 -15.40 9.50
CA GLY A 123 16.85 -15.51 10.34
C GLY A 123 16.65 -14.36 11.35
N LYS A 124 17.70 -13.64 11.75
CA LYS A 124 17.55 -12.44 12.58
C LYS A 124 16.90 -11.29 11.83
N VAL A 125 16.17 -10.46 12.55
CA VAL A 125 15.54 -9.25 12.03
C VAL A 125 16.37 -8.03 12.41
N ILE A 126 16.67 -7.19 11.41
CA ILE A 126 17.31 -5.89 11.61
C ILE A 126 16.34 -4.77 11.24
N THR A 127 16.43 -3.65 11.96
CA THR A 127 15.60 -2.47 11.70
C THR A 127 16.49 -1.30 11.31
N PHE A 128 16.14 -0.64 10.20
CA PHE A 128 16.87 0.54 9.73
C PHE A 128 15.98 1.52 8.97
N LYS A 129 16.41 2.77 8.86
CA LYS A 129 15.72 3.79 8.07
C LYS A 129 15.88 3.48 6.57
N ALA A 130 14.76 3.33 5.86
CA ALA A 130 14.71 3.20 4.41
C ALA A 130 13.37 3.74 3.92
N GLU A 131 13.40 4.59 2.90
CA GLU A 131 12.19 5.10 2.27
C GLU A 131 11.83 4.22 1.08
N PHE A 132 10.65 3.65 1.11
CA PHE A 132 10.10 2.81 0.06
C PHE A 132 8.58 2.70 0.21
N PHE A 133 7.94 2.09 -0.77
CA PHE A 133 6.53 1.75 -0.71
C PHE A 133 6.33 0.24 -0.66
N SER A 134 5.27 -0.17 -0.01
CA SER A 134 4.80 -1.55 -0.05
C SER A 134 3.33 -1.61 -0.44
N HIS A 135 2.91 -2.77 -0.86
CA HIS A 135 1.52 -3.03 -1.22
C HIS A 135 1.14 -4.48 -0.88
N LYS A 136 -0.15 -4.80 -0.96
CA LYS A 136 -0.66 -6.15 -0.78
C LYS A 136 -1.55 -6.51 -1.98
N ARG A 137 -1.20 -7.59 -2.67
CA ARG A 137 -1.97 -8.08 -3.82
C ARG A 137 -3.17 -8.90 -3.33
N GLY A 138 -4.30 -8.22 -3.13
CA GLY A 138 -5.54 -8.90 -2.70
C GLY A 138 -5.34 -9.76 -1.45
N TRP A 139 -5.87 -10.97 -1.49
CA TRP A 139 -5.74 -11.97 -0.41
C TRP A 139 -4.57 -12.93 -0.62
N ALA A 140 -4.08 -13.03 -1.85
CA ALA A 140 -3.09 -14.04 -2.24
C ALA A 140 -1.68 -13.80 -1.67
N THR A 141 -1.37 -12.58 -1.23
CA THR A 141 -0.02 -12.26 -0.77
C THR A 141 -0.02 -11.52 0.57
N GLY A 142 1.07 -11.66 1.32
CA GLY A 142 1.45 -10.71 2.36
C GLY A 142 1.88 -9.35 1.77
N PRO A 143 2.35 -8.42 2.62
CA PRO A 143 2.92 -7.16 2.15
C PRO A 143 4.15 -7.39 1.27
N LEU A 144 4.17 -6.77 0.09
CA LEU A 144 5.27 -6.81 -0.87
C LEU A 144 5.92 -5.43 -0.96
N MET A 145 7.25 -5.40 -0.98
CA MET A 145 8.05 -4.18 -1.18
C MET A 145 8.46 -3.99 -2.64
N THR A 146 8.10 -4.91 -3.51
CA THR A 146 8.53 -4.94 -4.91
C THR A 146 7.35 -4.77 -5.85
N GLY A 147 7.58 -4.09 -6.98
CA GLY A 147 6.61 -3.97 -8.07
C GLY A 147 6.52 -5.24 -8.91
N ALA A 148 5.80 -5.17 -10.03
CA ALA A 148 5.58 -6.31 -10.93
C ALA A 148 6.87 -6.88 -11.54
N THR A 149 7.94 -6.11 -11.59
CA THR A 149 9.27 -6.55 -12.08
C THR A 149 10.22 -7.03 -10.98
N GLY A 150 9.74 -7.23 -9.75
CA GLY A 150 10.59 -7.64 -8.61
C GLY A 150 11.48 -6.54 -8.02
N LYS A 151 11.49 -5.33 -8.59
CA LYS A 151 12.31 -4.20 -8.10
C LYS A 151 11.64 -3.51 -6.92
N LEU A 152 12.45 -3.04 -5.95
CA LEU A 152 11.99 -2.26 -4.80
C LEU A 152 11.20 -1.01 -5.26
N ILE A 153 10.04 -0.79 -4.66
CA ILE A 153 9.17 0.34 -4.99
C ILE A 153 9.67 1.60 -4.27
N LYS A 154 10.39 2.47 -4.97
CA LYS A 154 10.76 3.80 -4.47
C LYS A 154 9.67 4.83 -4.74
N ASP A 155 9.08 4.77 -5.91
CA ASP A 155 7.92 5.58 -6.31
C ASP A 155 6.92 4.69 -7.05
N PRO A 156 5.71 4.51 -6.52
CA PRO A 156 4.69 3.74 -7.20
C PRO A 156 4.31 4.28 -8.58
N ARG A 157 4.51 5.58 -8.85
CA ARG A 157 4.15 6.19 -10.14
C ARG A 157 5.05 5.71 -11.28
N THR A 158 6.33 5.42 -10.97
CA THR A 158 7.34 4.97 -11.95
C THR A 158 7.56 3.46 -11.93
N THR A 159 7.01 2.76 -10.94
CA THR A 159 7.13 1.31 -10.80
C THR A 159 6.16 0.58 -11.72
N SER A 160 6.58 -0.54 -12.31
CA SER A 160 5.65 -1.40 -13.06
C SER A 160 4.54 -1.95 -12.16
N ARG A 161 3.30 -1.74 -12.57
CA ARG A 161 2.07 -2.17 -11.89
C ARG A 161 1.25 -3.13 -12.76
N LYS A 162 1.85 -3.63 -13.83
CA LYS A 162 1.23 -4.60 -14.76
C LYS A 162 1.42 -6.00 -14.19
N TYR A 163 0.39 -6.52 -13.55
CA TYR A 163 0.35 -7.89 -13.03
C TYR A 163 -0.47 -8.79 -13.96
N PRO A 164 -0.28 -10.11 -13.95
CA PRO A 164 -1.14 -11.03 -14.70
C PRO A 164 -2.62 -10.76 -14.38
N GLY A 165 -3.42 -10.54 -15.40
CA GLY A 165 -4.86 -10.26 -15.29
C GLY A 165 -5.24 -8.87 -14.81
N MET A 166 -4.27 -8.02 -14.37
CA MET A 166 -4.60 -6.71 -13.80
C MET A 166 -3.49 -5.68 -14.06
N ASN A 167 -3.88 -4.50 -14.54
CA ASN A 167 -2.96 -3.39 -14.74
C ASN A 167 -3.47 -2.12 -14.05
N TYR A 168 -2.84 -1.73 -12.94
CA TYR A 168 -3.17 -0.50 -12.21
C TYR A 168 -2.50 0.71 -12.86
N ASN A 169 -2.95 1.05 -14.06
CA ASN A 169 -2.32 2.04 -14.94
C ASN A 169 -2.63 3.49 -14.58
N LYS A 170 -3.74 3.78 -13.92
CA LYS A 170 -4.18 5.16 -13.66
C LYS A 170 -3.92 5.56 -12.21
N TYR A 171 -3.07 6.57 -12.02
CA TYR A 171 -2.83 7.20 -10.71
C TYR A 171 -3.99 8.10 -10.32
N CYS A 172 -4.54 7.93 -9.11
CA CYS A 172 -5.70 8.66 -8.61
C CYS A 172 -5.37 9.70 -7.52
N GLY A 173 -4.14 9.70 -7.03
CA GLY A 173 -3.72 10.67 -6.03
C GLY A 173 -2.96 10.06 -4.84
N SER A 174 -2.45 10.94 -4.00
CA SER A 174 -1.79 10.61 -2.74
C SER A 174 -2.59 11.15 -1.58
N PHE A 175 -2.58 10.42 -0.49
CA PHE A 175 -3.22 10.76 0.76
C PHE A 175 -2.25 10.62 1.91
N CYS A 176 -2.38 11.51 2.88
CA CYS A 176 -1.73 11.38 4.17
C CYS A 176 -2.71 10.78 5.18
N ILE A 177 -2.31 9.69 5.79
CA ILE A 177 -3.13 8.90 6.71
C ILE A 177 -2.58 9.06 8.11
N LYS A 178 -3.41 9.42 9.08
CA LYS A 178 -3.01 9.53 10.49
C LYS A 178 -2.56 8.17 11.03
N ASN A 179 -1.44 8.15 11.74
CA ASN A 179 -1.00 6.96 12.46
C ASN A 179 -2.01 6.63 13.57
N GLY A 180 -2.70 5.52 13.40
CA GLY A 180 -3.69 5.06 14.36
C GLY A 180 -5.07 5.71 14.24
N GLY A 181 -6.06 5.01 14.74
CA GLY A 181 -7.45 5.46 14.80
C GLY A 181 -8.19 5.62 13.48
N VAL A 182 -7.57 5.31 12.34
CA VAL A 182 -8.23 5.20 11.03
C VAL A 182 -9.00 3.88 11.00
N LYS A 183 -10.22 3.92 10.50
CA LYS A 183 -11.09 2.74 10.39
C LYS A 183 -11.48 2.55 8.94
N VAL A 184 -11.56 1.30 8.51
CA VAL A 184 -12.15 0.91 7.24
C VAL A 184 -13.47 0.21 7.48
N GLY A 185 -14.43 0.41 6.61
CA GLY A 185 -15.74 -0.21 6.70
C GLY A 185 -15.77 -1.56 5.97
N HIS A 186 -16.81 -2.33 6.26
CA HIS A 186 -17.13 -3.57 5.59
C HIS A 186 -18.64 -3.64 5.40
N THR A 187 -19.08 -3.83 4.16
CA THR A 187 -20.50 -3.98 3.79
C THR A 187 -20.94 -5.44 3.81
N HIS A 188 -20.41 -6.28 4.67
CA HIS A 188 -21.03 -7.59 4.79
C HIS A 188 -22.24 -7.51 5.71
N PRO A 189 -23.35 -8.12 5.30
CA PRO A 189 -24.47 -8.33 6.21
C PRO A 189 -23.91 -8.99 7.46
N LYS A 190 -24.27 -8.47 8.62
CA LYS A 190 -24.00 -9.12 9.89
C LYS A 190 -24.35 -10.59 9.71
N VAL A 191 -23.36 -11.46 9.75
CA VAL A 191 -23.64 -12.89 9.88
C VAL A 191 -24.50 -12.96 11.14
N ARG A 192 -25.79 -13.13 10.95
CA ARG A 192 -26.68 -13.38 12.08
C ARG A 192 -26.13 -14.61 12.79
N LYS A 193 -25.77 -14.39 14.05
CA LYS A 193 -25.41 -15.48 14.95
C LYS A 193 -26.54 -16.45 15.06
#